data_7e3776f31e22ce11de5d3596c9da0ee1
#
_entry.id   7e3776f31e22ce11de5d3596c9da0ee1
#
_cell.length_a   1.000
_cell.length_b   1.000
_cell.length_c   1.000
_cell.angle_alpha   90.00
_cell.angle_beta   90.00
_cell.angle_gamma   90.00
#
_symmetry.space_group_name_H-M   'P 1'
#
loop_
_entity.id
_entity.type
_entity.pdbx_description
1 polymer ?
#
loop_
_entity_poly.entity_id
_entity_poly.type
_entity_poly.pdbx_seq_one_letter_code
_entity_poly.pdbx_strand_id
1 'polypeptide(L)'
;MLTPFSWKINMGPLQNHLAGVKPNPRADGLGYNPRCLSRDISKQAASETTDEKVAFLIKNSTDIKSFQDLMQNFIPGSVGIHSGGHYTIGGDAGSDLYNSPGDPAFFLHHVSSLQCLSAPYIC
;
A
#
# COMPACT_ATOMS: atom_id res chain seq x y z
N MET A 1 -15.77 25.45 16.35
CA MET A 1 -14.73 24.41 16.37
C MET A 1 -15.29 23.19 15.66
N LEU A 2 -14.77 22.86 14.48
CA LEU A 2 -15.16 21.64 13.80
C LEU A 2 -14.42 20.48 14.50
N THR A 3 -15.16 19.53 15.05
CA THR A 3 -14.57 18.30 15.56
C THR A 3 -13.89 17.57 14.40
N PRO A 4 -12.64 17.12 14.53
CA PRO A 4 -12.00 16.37 13.48
C PRO A 4 -12.84 15.11 13.22
N PHE A 5 -13.22 14.91 11.97
CA PHE A 5 -13.96 13.73 11.54
C PHE A 5 -13.03 12.52 11.69
N SER A 6 -13.27 11.71 12.70
CA SER A 6 -12.48 10.53 12.98
C SER A 6 -13.12 9.32 12.33
N TRP A 7 -12.50 8.82 11.26
CA TRP A 7 -12.87 7.53 10.68
C TRP A 7 -12.40 6.41 11.59
N LYS A 8 -13.36 5.71 12.20
CA LYS A 8 -13.07 4.46 12.89
C LYS A 8 -13.28 3.32 11.92
N ILE A 9 -12.22 2.65 11.56
CA ILE A 9 -12.26 1.46 10.72
C ILE A 9 -12.06 0.22 11.57
N ASN A 10 -12.70 -0.87 11.18
CA ASN A 10 -12.46 -2.17 11.80
C ASN A 10 -11.27 -2.81 11.11
N MET A 11 -10.16 -2.89 11.81
CA MET A 11 -8.92 -3.46 11.30
C MET A 11 -8.83 -4.93 11.67
N GLY A 12 -8.52 -5.75 10.68
CA GLY A 12 -8.29 -7.18 10.81
C GLY A 12 -7.09 -7.55 11.70
N PRO A 13 -6.49 -8.71 11.51
CA PRO A 13 -5.39 -9.16 12.35
C PRO A 13 -4.18 -8.27 12.16
N LEU A 14 -3.91 -7.42 13.15
CA LEU A 14 -2.63 -6.74 13.23
C LEU A 14 -1.59 -7.73 13.70
N GLN A 15 -0.67 -8.00 12.83
CA GLN A 15 0.60 -8.55 13.26
C GLN A 15 1.38 -7.42 13.92
N ASN A 16 1.92 -7.67 15.10
CA ASN A 16 2.53 -6.76 16.07
C ASN A 16 3.71 -5.88 15.55
N HIS A 17 3.61 -5.30 14.37
CA HIS A 17 4.74 -4.65 13.71
C HIS A 17 4.76 -3.13 13.88
N LEU A 18 3.66 -2.55 14.31
CA LEU A 18 3.59 -1.11 14.47
C LEU A 18 3.53 -0.74 15.96
N ALA A 19 4.56 -0.04 16.42
CA ALA A 19 4.63 0.44 17.79
C ALA A 19 3.39 1.30 18.12
N GLY A 20 2.71 0.97 19.20
CA GLY A 20 1.54 1.71 19.70
C GLY A 20 0.18 1.29 19.13
N VAL A 21 0.12 0.37 18.19
CA VAL A 21 -1.14 -0.15 17.69
C VAL A 21 -1.58 -1.35 18.53
N LYS A 22 -2.83 -1.33 18.99
CA LYS A 22 -3.39 -2.45 19.76
C LYS A 22 -3.68 -3.62 18.86
N PRO A 23 -3.23 -4.84 19.21
CA PRO A 23 -3.55 -6.03 18.44
C PRO A 23 -5.06 -6.28 18.43
N ASN A 24 -5.54 -7.05 17.45
CA ASN A 24 -6.93 -7.48 17.45
C ASN A 24 -7.26 -8.27 18.73
N PRO A 25 -8.42 -8.02 19.36
CA PRO A 25 -8.78 -8.70 20.61
C PRO A 25 -9.05 -10.20 20.44
N ARG A 26 -9.25 -10.67 19.20
CA ARG A 26 -9.41 -12.10 18.89
C ARG A 26 -8.20 -12.62 18.14
N ALA A 27 -7.82 -13.86 18.45
CA ALA A 27 -6.69 -14.52 17.78
C ALA A 27 -6.90 -14.75 16.25
N ASP A 28 -8.16 -14.85 15.82
CA ASP A 28 -8.52 -14.97 14.42
C ASP A 28 -8.51 -13.62 13.65
N GLY A 29 -8.25 -12.52 14.37
CA GLY A 29 -8.22 -11.18 13.78
C GLY A 29 -9.59 -10.59 13.43
N LEU A 30 -10.67 -11.29 13.70
CA LEU A 30 -12.03 -10.88 13.30
C LEU A 30 -12.79 -10.16 14.43
N GLY A 31 -12.13 -9.84 15.54
CA GLY A 31 -12.75 -9.10 16.63
C GLY A 31 -12.98 -7.64 16.27
N TYR A 32 -14.03 -7.06 16.88
CA TYR A 32 -14.30 -5.63 16.75
C TYR A 32 -13.14 -4.82 17.35
N ASN A 33 -12.42 -4.10 16.51
CA ASN A 33 -11.20 -3.38 16.87
C ASN A 33 -11.15 -2.00 16.18
N PRO A 34 -12.12 -1.12 16.48
CA PRO A 34 -12.19 0.19 15.86
C PRO A 34 -11.07 1.09 16.39
N ARG A 35 -10.40 1.77 15.47
CA ARG A 35 -9.39 2.78 15.80
C ARG A 35 -9.31 3.85 14.71
N CYS A 36 -8.67 4.97 15.04
CA CYS A 36 -8.44 6.01 14.07
C CYS A 36 -7.47 5.54 12.98
N LEU A 37 -7.78 5.85 11.74
CA LEU A 37 -6.84 5.69 10.65
C LEU A 37 -5.63 6.59 10.92
N SER A 38 -4.44 6.00 10.92
CA SER A 38 -3.18 6.73 11.02
C SER A 38 -2.32 6.46 9.79
N ARG A 39 -1.62 7.49 9.31
CA ARG A 39 -0.67 7.43 8.21
C ARG A 39 0.69 7.94 8.68
N ASP A 40 1.74 7.40 8.08
CA ASP A 40 3.12 7.79 8.33
C ASP A 40 3.82 7.99 6.98
N ILE A 41 3.66 9.19 6.42
CA ILE A 41 4.09 9.49 5.05
C ILE A 41 5.61 9.47 4.94
N SER A 42 6.12 8.54 4.14
CA SER A 42 7.54 8.34 3.91
C SER A 42 8.00 8.91 2.57
N LYS A 43 8.84 9.95 2.61
CA LYS A 43 9.51 10.48 1.40
C LYS A 43 10.47 9.46 0.78
N GLN A 44 11.12 8.65 1.60
CA GLN A 44 12.03 7.62 1.10
C GLN A 44 11.26 6.56 0.31
N ALA A 45 10.13 6.07 0.82
CA ALA A 45 9.30 5.13 0.10
C ALA A 45 8.69 5.75 -1.17
N ALA A 46 8.34 7.04 -1.14
CA ALA A 46 7.82 7.76 -2.31
C ALA A 46 8.82 7.82 -3.47
N SER A 47 10.13 7.72 -3.20
CA SER A 47 11.13 7.62 -4.27
C SER A 47 11.06 6.33 -5.09
N GLU A 48 10.28 5.34 -4.64
CA GLU A 48 10.00 4.12 -5.37
C GLU A 48 8.84 4.27 -6.38
N THR A 49 8.05 5.33 -6.29
CA THR A 49 6.83 5.55 -7.09
C THR A 49 6.93 6.78 -7.99
N THR A 50 8.13 7.11 -8.45
CA THR A 50 8.34 8.26 -9.35
C THR A 50 7.89 7.96 -10.78
N ASP A 51 7.60 9.01 -11.55
CA ASP A 51 7.19 8.90 -12.95
C ASP A 51 8.23 8.14 -13.79
N GLU A 52 9.53 8.33 -13.51
CA GLU A 52 10.62 7.63 -14.19
C GLU A 52 10.57 6.12 -13.95
N LYS A 53 10.27 5.70 -12.71
CA LYS A 53 10.16 4.28 -12.35
C LYS A 53 8.90 3.66 -12.98
N VAL A 54 7.80 4.40 -13.01
CA VAL A 54 6.56 3.96 -13.70
C VAL A 54 6.81 3.83 -15.21
N ALA A 55 7.46 4.81 -15.82
CA ALA A 55 7.82 4.75 -17.23
C ALA A 55 8.77 3.59 -17.54
N PHE A 56 9.74 3.34 -16.65
CA PHE A 56 10.63 2.18 -16.76
C PHE A 56 9.86 0.85 -16.69
N LEU A 57 8.94 0.71 -15.74
CA LEU A 57 8.08 -0.46 -15.61
C LEU A 57 7.31 -0.73 -16.91
N ILE A 58 6.62 0.28 -17.44
CA ILE A 58 5.81 0.14 -18.65
C ILE A 58 6.67 -0.22 -19.87
N LYS A 59 7.82 0.45 -20.05
CA LYS A 59 8.70 0.22 -21.21
C LYS A 59 9.40 -1.14 -21.20
N ASN A 60 9.66 -1.70 -20.03
CA ASN A 60 10.44 -2.94 -19.89
C ASN A 60 9.59 -4.17 -19.60
N SER A 61 8.28 -4.02 -19.49
CA SER A 61 7.36 -5.13 -19.34
C SER A 61 6.85 -5.58 -20.71
N THR A 62 7.21 -6.78 -21.10
CA THR A 62 6.80 -7.38 -22.40
C THR A 62 5.59 -8.29 -22.26
N ASP A 63 5.25 -8.68 -21.02
CA ASP A 63 4.15 -9.57 -20.69
C ASP A 63 3.73 -9.34 -19.22
N ILE A 64 2.61 -9.97 -18.82
CA ILE A 64 2.06 -9.84 -17.46
C ILE A 64 3.05 -10.30 -16.40
N LYS A 65 3.80 -11.37 -16.67
CA LYS A 65 4.75 -11.90 -15.70
C LYS A 65 5.89 -10.92 -15.45
N SER A 66 6.51 -10.41 -16.52
CA SER A 66 7.58 -9.42 -16.42
C SER A 66 7.10 -8.12 -15.76
N PHE A 67 5.85 -7.69 -16.04
CA PHE A 67 5.25 -6.55 -15.37
C PHE A 67 5.12 -6.77 -13.86
N GLN A 68 4.55 -7.91 -13.45
CA GLN A 68 4.39 -8.23 -12.03
C GLN A 68 5.74 -8.37 -11.32
N ASP A 69 6.69 -9.02 -11.95
CA ASP A 69 8.03 -9.20 -11.40
C ASP A 69 8.71 -7.84 -11.19
N LEU A 70 8.66 -6.94 -12.16
CA LEU A 70 9.25 -5.60 -12.05
C LEU A 70 8.49 -4.70 -11.06
N MET A 71 7.16 -4.78 -11.02
CA MET A 71 6.34 -3.97 -10.13
C MET A 71 6.52 -4.34 -8.66
N GLN A 72 6.70 -5.64 -8.38
CA GLN A 72 6.82 -6.17 -7.03
C GLN A 72 8.24 -6.59 -6.67
N ASN A 73 9.17 -6.56 -7.64
CA ASN A 73 10.47 -7.17 -7.47
C ASN A 73 11.35 -6.33 -6.55
N PHE A 74 11.85 -7.01 -5.53
CA PHE A 74 12.83 -6.49 -4.61
C PHE A 74 14.23 -6.56 -5.26
N ILE A 75 14.56 -5.53 -6.04
CA ILE A 75 15.94 -5.31 -6.43
C ILE A 75 16.69 -4.85 -5.18
N PRO A 76 17.93 -5.30 -4.92
CA PRO A 76 18.69 -4.82 -3.78
C PRO A 76 18.65 -3.29 -3.67
N GLY A 77 18.13 -2.77 -2.56
CA GLY A 77 17.95 -1.33 -2.32
C GLY A 77 16.65 -0.70 -2.84
N SER A 78 15.76 -1.49 -3.46
CA SER A 78 14.41 -1.06 -3.87
C SER A 78 13.35 -2.01 -3.33
N VAL A 79 12.19 -1.48 -3.00
CA VAL A 79 11.02 -2.28 -2.58
C VAL A 79 9.99 -2.43 -3.71
N GLY A 80 10.29 -1.90 -4.88
CA GLY A 80 9.38 -1.89 -6.02
C GLY A 80 8.26 -0.86 -5.91
N ILE A 81 7.61 -0.57 -7.02
CA ILE A 81 6.57 0.47 -7.11
C ILE A 81 5.37 0.13 -6.24
N HIS A 82 4.91 -1.12 -6.25
CA HIS A 82 3.74 -1.54 -5.49
C HIS A 82 3.96 -1.41 -3.98
N SER A 83 5.00 -2.03 -3.46
CA SER A 83 5.33 -1.91 -2.03
C SER A 83 5.73 -0.49 -1.66
N GLY A 84 6.42 0.23 -2.56
CA GLY A 84 6.75 1.64 -2.39
C GLY A 84 5.52 2.51 -2.18
N GLY A 85 4.43 2.26 -2.91
CA GLY A 85 3.16 2.94 -2.72
C GLY A 85 2.55 2.70 -1.34
N HIS A 86 2.50 1.44 -0.90
CA HIS A 86 2.03 1.09 0.43
C HIS A 86 2.84 1.78 1.54
N TYR A 87 4.17 1.68 1.47
CA TYR A 87 5.06 2.29 2.47
C TYR A 87 5.13 3.81 2.37
N THR A 88 4.78 4.40 1.22
CA THR A 88 4.65 5.86 1.10
C THR A 88 3.55 6.38 2.01
N ILE A 89 2.40 5.70 2.04
CA ILE A 89 1.27 6.03 2.91
C ILE A 89 1.57 5.64 4.34
N GLY A 90 2.17 4.46 4.52
CA GLY A 90 2.62 3.96 5.80
C GLY A 90 1.51 3.88 6.86
N GLY A 91 1.93 3.92 8.11
CA GLY A 91 1.01 3.90 9.25
C GLY A 91 0.32 2.56 9.46
N ASP A 92 -0.82 2.59 10.14
CA ASP A 92 -1.52 1.40 10.61
C ASP A 92 -2.01 0.51 9.45
N ALA A 93 -2.68 1.10 8.47
CA ALA A 93 -3.19 0.35 7.33
C ALA A 93 -2.15 0.23 6.20
N GLY A 94 -1.47 1.32 5.84
CA GLY A 94 -0.60 1.36 4.67
C GLY A 94 0.54 0.35 4.71
N SER A 95 1.12 0.12 5.89
CA SER A 95 2.25 -0.80 6.08
C SER A 95 1.86 -2.23 6.44
N ASP A 96 0.58 -2.52 6.61
CA ASP A 96 0.08 -3.84 6.97
C ASP A 96 -0.71 -4.46 5.80
N LEU A 97 -0.17 -5.51 5.20
CA LEU A 97 -0.78 -6.21 4.06
C LEU A 97 -2.19 -6.72 4.34
N TYR A 98 -2.49 -7.06 5.59
CA TYR A 98 -3.80 -7.58 5.98
C TYR A 98 -4.84 -6.48 6.22
N ASN A 99 -4.38 -5.28 6.56
CA ASN A 99 -5.24 -4.16 6.93
C ASN A 99 -5.24 -3.03 5.88
N SER A 100 -4.38 -3.09 4.88
CA SER A 100 -4.23 -2.04 3.88
C SER A 100 -5.55 -1.64 3.20
N PRO A 101 -6.52 -2.55 2.94
CA PRO A 101 -7.84 -2.15 2.42
C PRO A 101 -8.67 -1.27 3.36
N GLY A 102 -8.28 -1.16 4.62
CA GLY A 102 -8.89 -0.24 5.59
C GLY A 102 -8.58 1.23 5.32
N ASP A 103 -7.54 1.53 4.54
CA ASP A 103 -7.25 2.89 4.10
C ASP A 103 -7.83 3.13 2.69
N PRO A 104 -8.65 4.19 2.47
CA PRO A 104 -9.15 4.54 1.13
C PRO A 104 -8.05 4.71 0.08
N ALA A 105 -6.84 5.10 0.47
CA ALA A 105 -5.71 5.22 -0.44
C ALA A 105 -5.30 3.88 -1.07
N PHE A 106 -5.59 2.75 -0.42
CA PHE A 106 -5.40 1.42 -0.98
C PHE A 106 -6.05 1.29 -2.36
N PHE A 107 -7.31 1.69 -2.47
CA PHE A 107 -8.07 1.55 -3.73
C PHE A 107 -7.49 2.42 -4.83
N LEU A 108 -7.06 3.65 -4.52
CA LEU A 108 -6.41 4.53 -5.49
C LEU A 108 -5.08 3.94 -5.97
N HIS A 109 -4.28 3.42 -5.04
CA HIS A 109 -3.00 2.80 -5.36
C HIS A 109 -3.17 1.57 -6.26
N HIS A 110 -4.12 0.69 -5.94
CA HIS A 110 -4.36 -0.52 -6.72
C HIS A 110 -5.00 -0.23 -8.08
N VAL A 111 -5.87 0.77 -8.19
CA VAL A 111 -6.39 1.22 -9.51
C VAL A 111 -5.26 1.77 -10.38
N SER A 112 -4.35 2.56 -9.84
CA SER A 112 -3.18 3.06 -10.57
C SER A 112 -2.28 1.92 -11.07
N SER A 113 -2.09 0.88 -10.26
CA SER A 113 -1.34 -0.31 -10.66
C SER A 113 -2.01 -1.06 -11.81
N LEU A 114 -3.35 -1.17 -11.80
CA LEU A 114 -4.12 -1.77 -12.91
C LEU A 114 -4.06 -0.92 -14.18
N GLN A 115 -4.06 0.41 -14.07
CA GLN A 115 -3.89 1.31 -15.22
C GLN A 115 -2.51 1.12 -15.86
N CYS A 116 -1.45 1.01 -15.06
CA CYS A 116 -0.12 0.72 -15.59
C CYS A 116 -0.06 -0.64 -16.30
N LEU A 117 -0.78 -1.65 -15.79
CA LEU A 117 -0.86 -2.97 -16.43
C LEU A 117 -1.56 -2.91 -17.79
N SER A 118 -2.56 -2.06 -17.96
CA SER A 118 -3.29 -1.92 -19.23
C SER A 118 -2.52 -1.08 -20.27
N ALA A 119 -1.59 -0.24 -19.84
CA ALA A 119 -0.87 0.68 -20.73
C ALA A 119 -0.11 -0.02 -21.89
N PRO A 120 0.54 -1.18 -21.70
CA PRO A 120 1.21 -1.89 -22.79
C PRO A 120 0.28 -2.44 -23.86
N TYR A 121 -1.02 -2.55 -23.57
CA TYR A 121 -2.04 -3.15 -24.43
C TYR A 121 -2.96 -2.11 -25.10
N ILE A 122 -2.76 -0.83 -24.80
CA ILE A 122 -3.58 0.27 -25.36
C ILE A 122 -2.93 0.88 -26.62
N CYS A 123 -1.73 0.47 -26.95
CA CYS A 123 -1.02 0.94 -28.15
C CYS A 123 -1.15 -0.04 -29.29
#